data_46782a0312a543bd87b3e3dfb6ecde75
#
_entry.id   46782a0312a543bd87b3e3dfb6ecde75
#
_cell.length_a   1.000
_cell.length_b   1.000
_cell.length_c   1.000
_cell.angle_alpha   90.00
_cell.angle_beta   90.00
_cell.angle_gamma   90.00
#
_symmetry.space_group_name_H-M   'P 1'
#
loop_
_entity.id
_entity.type
_entity.pdbx_description
1 polymer ?
#
loop_
_entity_poly.entity_id
_entity_poly.type
_entity_poly.pdbx_seq_one_letter_code
_entity_poly.pdbx_strand_id
1 'polypeptide(L)'
;MSEILEASHVYLDNPAKTVDEALEFISQKAVELGFASDAQAVLDALKARENEGTTGMMEGFAIPHAKLDNFSKVAVMVVKFAGDVEWETMDKKPIKVAIAICTPQEEKGTTHLQLLSEVAIMLTKESFRSDLLTCDDPEKLAAIVEGCFK
;
A
#
# COMPACT_ATOMS: atom_id res chain seq x y z
N MET A 1 -5.39 -1.79 18.23
CA MET A 1 -4.88 -1.67 16.89
C MET A 1 -3.39 -1.42 16.87
N SER A 2 -2.73 -1.94 15.87
CA SER A 2 -1.29 -1.79 15.72
C SER A 2 -0.94 -0.37 15.24
N GLU A 3 0.24 0.12 15.62
CA GLU A 3 0.73 1.40 15.12
C GLU A 3 1.06 1.34 13.62
N ILE A 4 1.21 0.14 13.08
CA ILE A 4 1.54 -0.08 11.66
C ILE A 4 0.35 0.28 10.78
N LEU A 5 -0.86 -0.07 11.23
CA LEU A 5 -2.06 0.12 10.42
C LEU A 5 -3.26 0.43 11.32
N GLU A 6 -3.85 1.57 11.09
CA GLU A 6 -5.04 2.03 11.81
C GLU A 6 -6.08 2.50 10.80
N ALA A 7 -7.31 2.73 11.28
CA ALA A 7 -8.39 3.22 10.41
C ALA A 7 -8.01 4.54 9.71
N SER A 8 -7.23 5.39 10.36
CA SER A 8 -6.77 6.65 9.74
C SER A 8 -5.82 6.45 8.58
N HIS A 9 -5.28 5.24 8.38
CA HIS A 9 -4.41 4.89 7.26
C HIS A 9 -5.19 4.32 6.08
N VAL A 10 -6.52 4.25 6.18
CA VAL A 10 -7.37 3.66 5.14
C VAL A 10 -8.11 4.78 4.43
N TYR A 11 -8.02 4.80 3.11
CA TYR A 11 -8.65 5.81 2.26
C TYR A 11 -9.58 5.14 1.27
N LEU A 12 -10.81 5.66 1.17
CA LEU A 12 -11.83 5.11 0.27
C LEU A 12 -12.12 6.10 -0.86
N ASP A 13 -12.64 5.58 -1.96
CA ASP A 13 -13.10 6.40 -3.08
C ASP A 13 -12.03 7.35 -3.62
N ASN A 14 -10.78 6.91 -3.64
CA ASN A 14 -9.69 7.74 -4.14
C ASN A 14 -9.84 7.93 -5.65
N PRO A 15 -9.71 9.17 -6.16
CA PRO A 15 -9.96 9.47 -7.57
C PRO A 15 -8.80 9.21 -8.52
N ALA A 16 -7.66 8.71 -8.04
CA ALA A 16 -6.50 8.46 -8.89
C ALA A 16 -6.84 7.51 -10.03
N LYS A 17 -6.27 7.76 -11.20
CA LYS A 17 -6.50 6.95 -12.40
C LYS A 17 -5.21 6.37 -12.96
N THR A 18 -4.07 6.84 -12.48
CA THR A 18 -2.75 6.37 -12.93
C THR A 18 -1.89 6.00 -11.74
N VAL A 19 -0.82 5.24 -12.01
CA VAL A 19 0.17 4.90 -10.99
C VAL A 19 0.74 6.17 -10.36
N ASP A 20 1.13 7.13 -11.18
CA ASP A 20 1.73 8.36 -10.68
C ASP A 20 0.81 9.09 -9.72
N GLU A 21 -0.47 9.19 -10.04
CA GLU A 21 -1.44 9.84 -9.16
C GLU A 21 -1.59 9.08 -7.85
N ALA A 22 -1.61 7.75 -7.92
CA ALA A 22 -1.71 6.91 -6.71
C ALA A 22 -0.48 7.08 -5.82
N LEU A 23 0.71 7.06 -6.40
CA LEU A 23 1.95 7.20 -5.64
C LEU A 23 2.08 8.59 -5.04
N GLU A 24 1.64 9.63 -5.76
CA GLU A 24 1.60 10.99 -5.23
C GLU A 24 0.71 11.09 -4.01
N PHE A 25 -0.48 10.51 -4.09
CA PHE A 25 -1.42 10.50 -2.96
C PHE A 25 -0.80 9.81 -1.74
N ILE A 26 -0.22 8.64 -1.94
CA ILE A 26 0.41 7.87 -0.86
C ILE A 26 1.52 8.69 -0.22
N SER A 27 2.35 9.36 -1.03
CA SER A 27 3.47 10.15 -0.54
C SER A 27 3.01 11.32 0.33
N GLN A 28 1.96 12.02 -0.09
CA GLN A 28 1.40 13.13 0.67
C GLN A 28 0.81 12.65 1.98
N LYS A 29 0.10 11.53 1.96
CA LYS A 29 -0.52 11.00 3.18
C LYS A 29 0.51 10.45 4.17
N ALA A 30 1.62 9.93 3.67
CA ALA A 30 2.70 9.49 4.56
C ALA A 30 3.21 10.64 5.42
N VAL A 31 3.33 11.83 4.83
CA VAL A 31 3.75 13.02 5.59
C VAL A 31 2.63 13.52 6.50
N GLU A 32 1.40 13.57 6.01
CA GLU A 32 0.25 14.02 6.82
C GLU A 32 0.03 13.13 8.03
N LEU A 33 0.26 11.82 7.90
CA LEU A 33 0.10 10.86 8.99
C LEU A 33 1.31 10.81 9.91
N GLY A 34 2.37 11.54 9.58
CA GLY A 34 3.55 11.61 10.43
C GLY A 34 4.57 10.49 10.24
N PHE A 35 4.44 9.69 9.17
CA PHE A 35 5.39 8.60 8.90
C PHE A 35 6.66 9.10 8.23
N ALA A 36 6.56 10.19 7.50
CA ALA A 36 7.66 10.71 6.70
C ALA A 36 7.74 12.22 6.84
N SER A 37 8.91 12.78 6.55
CA SER A 37 9.14 14.21 6.65
C SER A 37 9.20 14.91 5.28
N ASP A 38 9.33 14.16 4.19
CA ASP A 38 9.53 14.73 2.86
C ASP A 38 8.73 13.91 1.81
N ALA A 39 7.62 14.48 1.36
CA ALA A 39 6.73 13.80 0.40
C ALA A 39 7.43 13.54 -0.94
N GLN A 40 8.27 14.47 -1.39
CA GLN A 40 8.96 14.29 -2.67
C GLN A 40 9.94 13.11 -2.61
N ALA A 41 10.65 12.96 -1.50
CA ALA A 41 11.56 11.84 -1.32
C ALA A 41 10.81 10.51 -1.30
N VAL A 42 9.63 10.49 -0.66
CA VAL A 42 8.78 9.28 -0.64
C VAL A 42 8.33 8.96 -2.06
N LEU A 43 7.85 9.96 -2.79
CA LEU A 43 7.39 9.75 -4.17
C LEU A 43 8.51 9.23 -5.06
N ASP A 44 9.70 9.81 -4.96
CA ASP A 44 10.85 9.37 -5.75
C ASP A 44 11.22 7.92 -5.43
N ALA A 45 11.17 7.53 -4.16
CA ALA A 45 11.47 6.15 -3.76
C ALA A 45 10.43 5.17 -4.28
N LEU A 46 9.15 5.54 -4.20
CA LEU A 46 8.07 4.69 -4.73
C LEU A 46 8.19 4.53 -6.25
N LYS A 47 8.48 5.62 -6.95
CA LYS A 47 8.66 5.55 -8.41
C LYS A 47 9.88 4.73 -8.80
N ALA A 48 10.99 4.88 -8.07
CA ALA A 48 12.19 4.11 -8.33
C ALA A 48 11.91 2.61 -8.18
N ARG A 49 11.14 2.24 -7.16
CA ARG A 49 10.78 0.84 -6.96
C ARG A 49 9.89 0.32 -8.09
N GLU A 50 8.92 1.11 -8.55
CA GLU A 50 8.07 0.72 -9.69
C GLU A 50 8.90 0.54 -10.96
N ASN A 51 9.92 1.37 -11.16
CA ASN A 51 10.79 1.29 -12.32
C ASN A 51 11.67 0.04 -12.33
N GLU A 52 11.91 -0.57 -11.17
CA GLU A 52 12.64 -1.84 -11.07
C GLU A 52 11.77 -3.03 -11.50
N GLY A 53 10.46 -2.85 -11.48
CA GLY A 53 9.47 -3.86 -11.79
C GLY A 53 8.18 -3.49 -11.10
N THR A 54 7.06 -3.68 -11.76
CA THR A 54 5.78 -3.24 -11.21
C THR A 54 5.48 -3.90 -9.86
N THR A 55 4.83 -3.14 -8.96
CA THR A 55 4.25 -3.67 -7.73
C THR A 55 2.79 -4.07 -7.93
N GLY A 56 2.26 -3.89 -9.14
CA GLY A 56 0.92 -4.37 -9.49
C GLY A 56 0.91 -5.89 -9.48
N MET A 57 -0.02 -6.45 -8.76
CA MET A 57 -0.17 -7.90 -8.64
C MET A 57 -1.29 -8.37 -9.56
N MET A 58 -2.12 -9.27 -9.11
CA MET A 58 -3.26 -9.76 -9.88
C MET A 58 -4.57 -9.48 -9.17
N GLU A 59 -5.65 -9.62 -9.88
CA GLU A 59 -7.02 -9.46 -9.37
C GLU A 59 -7.33 -8.08 -8.81
N GLY A 60 -6.64 -7.05 -9.31
CA GLY A 60 -6.94 -5.68 -8.94
C GLY A 60 -6.17 -5.12 -7.75
N PHE A 61 -5.11 -5.79 -7.32
CA PHE A 61 -4.33 -5.38 -6.14
C PHE A 61 -2.90 -5.00 -6.49
N ALA A 62 -2.38 -3.98 -5.82
CA ALA A 62 -0.99 -3.58 -5.92
C ALA A 62 -0.41 -3.43 -4.52
N ILE A 63 0.90 -3.62 -4.39
CA ILE A 63 1.60 -3.47 -3.12
C ILE A 63 2.77 -2.49 -3.33
N PRO A 64 2.47 -1.19 -3.53
CA PRO A 64 3.56 -0.21 -3.64
C PRO A 64 4.32 -0.12 -2.32
N HIS A 65 5.64 -0.05 -2.40
CA HIS A 65 6.44 -0.04 -1.18
C HIS A 65 7.76 0.67 -1.39
N ALA A 66 8.32 1.16 -0.29
CA ALA A 66 9.61 1.84 -0.31
C ALA A 66 10.30 1.76 1.05
N LYS A 67 11.63 1.75 1.02
CA LYS A 67 12.48 1.91 2.20
C LYS A 67 13.18 3.24 2.06
N LEU A 68 13.17 4.04 3.12
CA LEU A 68 13.71 5.40 3.03
C LEU A 68 14.08 5.90 4.41
N ASP A 69 15.21 6.63 4.50
CA ASP A 69 15.67 7.19 5.77
C ASP A 69 14.69 8.16 6.41
N ASN A 70 13.87 8.85 5.58
CA ASN A 70 12.97 9.82 6.14
C ASN A 70 11.65 9.21 6.67
N PHE A 71 11.46 7.90 6.57
CA PHE A 71 10.36 7.25 7.29
C PHE A 71 10.75 7.09 8.75
N SER A 72 9.87 7.54 9.65
CA SER A 72 10.12 7.47 11.09
C SER A 72 9.77 6.13 11.70
N LYS A 73 8.90 5.37 11.02
CA LYS A 73 8.46 4.06 11.49
C LYS A 73 7.90 3.25 10.34
N VAL A 74 7.75 1.95 10.58
CA VAL A 74 7.07 1.07 9.62
C VAL A 74 5.58 1.43 9.61
N ALA A 75 5.02 1.58 8.43
CA ALA A 75 3.61 1.93 8.30
C ALA A 75 3.00 1.30 7.06
N VAL A 76 1.73 0.95 7.16
CA VAL A 76 0.95 0.40 6.04
C VAL A 76 -0.24 1.31 5.81
N MET A 77 -0.55 1.58 4.54
CA MET A 77 -1.74 2.33 4.15
C MET A 77 -2.55 1.49 3.19
N VAL A 78 -3.87 1.60 3.26
CA VAL A 78 -4.77 0.94 2.33
C VAL A 78 -5.53 2.01 1.57
N VAL A 79 -5.44 1.96 0.24
CA VAL A 79 -6.14 2.92 -0.62
C VAL A 79 -7.07 2.15 -1.54
N LYS A 80 -8.37 2.39 -1.42
CA LYS A 80 -9.36 1.86 -2.37
C LYS A 80 -9.70 2.98 -3.34
N PHE A 81 -9.64 2.66 -4.62
CA PHE A 81 -9.88 3.66 -5.67
C PHE A 81 -11.34 3.68 -6.08
N ALA A 82 -11.83 4.85 -6.46
CA ALA A 82 -13.21 5.01 -6.91
C ALA A 82 -13.48 4.29 -8.21
N GLY A 83 -12.47 4.18 -9.05
CA GLY A 83 -12.56 3.49 -10.33
C GLY A 83 -11.30 2.69 -10.61
N ASP A 84 -11.14 2.26 -11.84
CA ASP A 84 -9.97 1.49 -12.24
C ASP A 84 -8.75 2.39 -12.37
N VAL A 85 -7.61 1.93 -11.85
CA VAL A 85 -6.34 2.63 -11.98
C VAL A 85 -5.49 1.90 -13.01
N GLU A 86 -5.00 2.64 -13.99
CA GLU A 86 -4.11 2.10 -15.01
C GLU A 86 -2.77 1.80 -14.37
N TRP A 87 -2.40 0.51 -14.35
CA TRP A 87 -1.20 0.03 -13.67
C TRP A 87 -0.74 -1.24 -14.38
N GLU A 88 0.55 -1.36 -14.60
CA GLU A 88 1.07 -2.59 -15.17
C GLU A 88 0.93 -3.71 -14.14
N THR A 89 0.31 -4.81 -14.54
CA THR A 89 0.03 -5.94 -13.63
C THR A 89 0.32 -7.26 -14.32
N MET A 90 0.42 -8.32 -13.52
CA MET A 90 0.70 -9.65 -14.03
C MET A 90 -0.41 -10.19 -14.94
N ASP A 91 -1.66 -9.85 -14.63
CA ASP A 91 -2.83 -10.34 -15.38
C ASP A 91 -3.42 -9.28 -16.31
N LYS A 92 -2.77 -8.12 -16.39
CA LYS A 92 -3.18 -6.98 -17.21
C LYS A 92 -4.53 -6.37 -16.83
N LYS A 93 -5.00 -6.65 -15.61
CA LYS A 93 -6.21 -6.03 -15.07
C LYS A 93 -5.87 -4.74 -14.35
N PRO A 94 -6.76 -3.74 -14.38
CA PRO A 94 -6.51 -2.49 -13.64
C PRO A 94 -6.53 -2.72 -12.14
N ILE A 95 -5.95 -1.76 -11.41
CA ILE A 95 -5.87 -1.85 -9.95
C ILE A 95 -7.08 -1.17 -9.31
N LYS A 96 -7.61 -1.80 -8.27
CA LYS A 96 -8.74 -1.28 -7.48
C LYS A 96 -8.34 -0.95 -6.06
N VAL A 97 -7.33 -1.64 -5.53
CA VAL A 97 -6.87 -1.46 -4.15
C VAL A 97 -5.34 -1.48 -4.13
N ALA A 98 -4.74 -0.53 -3.43
CA ALA A 98 -3.31 -0.52 -3.17
C ALA A 98 -3.06 -0.68 -1.68
N ILE A 99 -2.16 -1.58 -1.31
CA ILE A 99 -1.71 -1.74 0.07
C ILE A 99 -0.26 -1.27 0.08
N ALA A 100 -0.03 -0.07 0.58
CA ALA A 100 1.28 0.56 0.56
C ALA A 100 2.05 0.24 1.83
N ILE A 101 3.33 -0.10 1.69
CA ILE A 101 4.20 -0.44 2.82
C ILE A 101 5.39 0.50 2.82
N CYS A 102 5.54 1.25 3.92
CA CYS A 102 6.63 2.22 4.12
C CYS A 102 7.51 1.74 5.25
N THR A 103 8.81 1.64 5.02
CA THR A 103 9.76 1.09 5.98
C THR A 103 10.99 1.99 6.12
N PRO A 104 11.45 2.29 7.36
CA PRO A 104 12.70 3.01 7.55
C PRO A 104 13.87 2.23 6.95
N GLN A 105 14.84 2.95 6.38
CA GLN A 105 16.03 2.35 5.78
C GLN A 105 16.84 1.53 6.80
N GLU A 106 16.80 1.94 8.06
CA GLU A 106 17.53 1.30 9.16
C GLU A 106 16.95 -0.04 9.58
N GLU A 107 15.68 -0.28 9.27
CA GLU A 107 15.06 -1.58 9.51
C GLU A 107 15.76 -2.59 8.61
N LYS A 108 16.60 -3.39 9.20
CA LYS A 108 17.45 -4.27 8.42
C LYS A 108 16.72 -5.48 7.87
N GLY A 109 16.21 -5.24 6.69
CA GLY A 109 15.93 -6.32 5.77
C GLY A 109 14.75 -7.21 6.05
N THR A 110 14.52 -7.60 7.27
CA THR A 110 13.54 -8.65 7.54
C THR A 110 12.11 -8.16 7.69
N THR A 111 11.90 -7.02 8.38
CA THR A 111 10.54 -6.53 8.62
C THR A 111 9.85 -6.16 7.29
N HIS A 112 10.55 -5.42 6.44
CA HIS A 112 10.02 -5.01 5.14
C HIS A 112 9.63 -6.23 4.30
N LEU A 113 10.55 -7.18 4.17
CA LEU A 113 10.31 -8.39 3.38
C LEU A 113 9.21 -9.26 3.98
N GLN A 114 9.15 -9.32 5.30
CA GLN A 114 8.14 -10.10 6.00
C GLN A 114 6.73 -9.55 5.75
N LEU A 115 6.55 -8.23 5.90
CA LEU A 115 5.26 -7.59 5.66
C LEU A 115 4.82 -7.78 4.21
N LEU A 116 5.73 -7.54 3.28
CA LEU A 116 5.46 -7.69 1.86
C LEU A 116 5.03 -9.12 1.53
N SER A 117 5.77 -10.09 2.06
CA SER A 117 5.51 -11.51 1.86
C SER A 117 4.14 -11.92 2.42
N GLU A 118 3.82 -11.48 3.62
CA GLU A 118 2.56 -11.82 4.27
C GLU A 118 1.35 -11.27 3.49
N VAL A 119 1.45 -10.03 3.02
CA VAL A 119 0.38 -9.46 2.19
C VAL A 119 0.27 -10.21 0.87
N ALA A 120 1.40 -10.49 0.21
CA ALA A 120 1.39 -11.20 -1.06
C ALA A 120 0.75 -12.57 -0.93
N ILE A 121 1.06 -13.31 0.13
CA ILE A 121 0.47 -14.63 0.38
C ILE A 121 -1.03 -14.53 0.58
N MET A 122 -1.48 -13.57 1.38
CA MET A 122 -2.91 -13.39 1.63
C MET A 122 -3.67 -13.01 0.36
N LEU A 123 -3.03 -12.24 -0.53
CA LEU A 123 -3.65 -11.86 -1.80
C LEU A 123 -3.87 -13.04 -2.75
N THR A 124 -3.25 -14.20 -2.50
CA THR A 124 -3.56 -15.40 -3.28
C THR A 124 -4.90 -16.01 -2.90
N LYS A 125 -5.49 -15.59 -1.79
CA LYS A 125 -6.75 -16.15 -1.29
C LYS A 125 -7.93 -15.31 -1.75
N GLU A 126 -8.86 -15.96 -2.44
CA GLU A 126 -10.04 -15.28 -2.96
C GLU A 126 -10.87 -14.61 -1.86
N SER A 127 -11.02 -15.28 -0.70
CA SER A 127 -11.80 -14.72 0.41
C SER A 127 -11.22 -13.43 0.93
N PHE A 128 -9.89 -13.34 1.03
CA PHE A 128 -9.23 -12.13 1.47
C PHE A 128 -9.45 -10.98 0.47
N ARG A 129 -9.27 -11.27 -0.82
CA ARG A 129 -9.52 -10.27 -1.88
C ARG A 129 -10.96 -9.79 -1.87
N SER A 130 -11.89 -10.72 -1.75
CA SER A 130 -13.32 -10.39 -1.73
C SER A 130 -13.67 -9.50 -0.54
N ASP A 131 -13.13 -9.82 0.63
CA ASP A 131 -13.38 -9.02 1.82
C ASP A 131 -12.89 -7.58 1.64
N LEU A 132 -11.72 -7.41 1.04
CA LEU A 132 -11.17 -6.06 0.79
C LEU A 132 -11.99 -5.30 -0.25
N LEU A 133 -12.45 -5.99 -1.30
CA LEU A 133 -13.20 -5.34 -2.38
C LEU A 133 -14.61 -4.93 -1.95
N THR A 134 -15.23 -5.70 -1.06
CA THR A 134 -16.64 -5.47 -0.67
C THR A 134 -16.79 -4.62 0.58
N CYS A 135 -15.75 -4.46 1.38
CA CYS A 135 -15.82 -3.70 2.63
C CYS A 135 -15.54 -2.23 2.39
N ASP A 136 -16.39 -1.36 2.91
CA ASP A 136 -16.22 0.10 2.81
C ASP A 136 -16.12 0.76 4.19
N ASP A 137 -15.75 -0.02 5.21
CA ASP A 137 -15.56 0.49 6.56
C ASP A 137 -14.07 0.54 6.88
N PRO A 138 -13.48 1.72 7.08
CA PRO A 138 -12.03 1.83 7.33
C PRO A 138 -11.54 1.00 8.52
N GLU A 139 -12.32 0.93 9.60
CA GLU A 139 -11.91 0.14 10.76
C GLU A 139 -11.85 -1.35 10.44
N LYS A 140 -12.84 -1.84 9.71
CA LYS A 140 -12.88 -3.25 9.31
C LYS A 140 -11.78 -3.56 8.30
N LEU A 141 -11.56 -2.67 7.34
CA LEU A 141 -10.49 -2.85 6.35
C LEU A 141 -9.12 -2.91 7.03
N ALA A 142 -8.89 -2.00 7.98
CA ALA A 142 -7.64 -2.00 8.72
C ALA A 142 -7.45 -3.32 9.48
N ALA A 143 -8.51 -3.82 10.11
CA ALA A 143 -8.45 -5.08 10.85
C ALA A 143 -8.18 -6.27 9.94
N ILE A 144 -8.81 -6.31 8.76
CA ILE A 144 -8.61 -7.40 7.80
C ILE A 144 -7.15 -7.46 7.35
N VAL A 145 -6.59 -6.31 6.96
CA VAL A 145 -5.21 -6.25 6.48
C VAL A 145 -4.23 -6.50 7.63
N GLU A 146 -4.50 -5.95 8.80
CA GLU A 146 -3.64 -6.18 9.97
C GLU A 146 -3.57 -7.65 10.34
N GLY A 147 -4.62 -8.40 10.06
CA GLY A 147 -4.63 -9.84 10.26
C GLY A 147 -3.50 -10.58 9.52
N CYS A 148 -2.98 -9.98 8.44
CA CYS A 148 -1.84 -10.55 7.70
C CYS A 148 -0.56 -10.59 8.56
N PHE A 149 -0.48 -9.72 9.55
CA PHE A 149 0.76 -9.50 10.31
C PHE A 149 0.79 -10.19 11.67
N LYS A 150 -0.12 -11.07 11.92
CA LYS A 150 -0.20 -11.80 13.18
C LYS A 150 0.32 -13.21 13.09
#